data_b3ab66b4610a91452a1f7397c38fdd97
#
_entry.id   b3ab66b4610a91452a1f7397c38fdd97
#
_cell.length_a   1.000
_cell.length_b   1.000
_cell.length_c   1.000
_cell.angle_alpha   90.00
_cell.angle_beta   90.00
_cell.angle_gamma   90.00
#
_symmetry.space_group_name_H-M   'P 1'
#
loop_
_entity.id
_entity.type
_entity.pdbx_description
1 polymer ?
#
loop_
_entity_poly.entity_id
_entity_poly.type
_entity_poly.pdbx_seq_one_letter_code
_entity_poly.pdbx_strand_id
1 'polypeptide(L)'
;VIGENAVKQLSLGGGSSELKPQKEISPLEGMIEKYGKEHILFTLGYASGEPNYSNELPSGLDADSLVQEALKVAREADVVLFFGGLNKNFQQDCEGDDRRSMDLPFGQNELIEKIIQVNPNTGVILISGNAVSMPWLSQIDGLMQSWYLGSQAGTATANIICGEANPSGKLPFSIPVKLEDNSAHYFGAESYPGVNGTQYYKDDILVGYRWHDTKKIDPLFPFGYGLSYTTFQYGKA
;
A
#
# COMPACT_ATOMS: atom_id res chain seq x y z
N VAL A 1 14.94 6.77 -0.32
CA VAL A 1 13.56 6.67 0.17
C VAL A 1 12.71 7.70 -0.56
N ILE A 2 11.66 7.25 -1.23
CA ILE A 2 10.71 8.10 -1.97
C ILE A 2 9.30 7.80 -1.49
N GLY A 3 8.49 8.82 -1.30
CA GLY A 3 7.06 8.68 -0.98
C GLY A 3 6.65 9.46 0.25
N GLU A 4 5.50 10.13 0.17
CA GLU A 4 4.94 10.87 1.30
C GLU A 4 4.63 9.95 2.49
N ASN A 5 4.19 8.70 2.24
CA ASN A 5 3.90 7.74 3.30
C ASN A 5 5.15 7.36 4.13
N ALA A 6 6.37 7.67 3.66
CA ALA A 6 7.58 7.50 4.46
C ALA A 6 7.65 8.43 5.68
N VAL A 7 7.01 9.59 5.63
CA VAL A 7 7.02 10.61 6.69
C VAL A 7 5.68 10.80 7.39
N LYS A 8 4.61 10.22 6.86
CA LYS A 8 3.29 10.31 7.48
C LYS A 8 3.19 9.43 8.73
N GLN A 9 2.46 9.93 9.70
CA GLN A 9 2.10 9.19 10.91
C GLN A 9 0.84 8.37 10.64
N LEU A 10 1.06 7.15 10.16
CA LEU A 10 0.02 6.24 9.72
C LEU A 10 -0.02 4.98 10.61
N SER A 11 -0.11 5.17 11.93
CA SER A 11 -0.26 4.05 12.86
C SER A 11 -1.56 3.27 12.66
N LEU A 12 -2.59 3.92 12.13
CA LEU A 12 -3.89 3.34 11.78
C LEU A 12 -4.55 4.09 10.62
N GLY A 13 -5.66 3.53 10.09
CA GLY A 13 -6.58 4.22 9.20
C GLY A 13 -7.37 5.35 9.90
N GLY A 14 -8.17 6.08 9.15
CA GLY A 14 -9.01 7.17 9.66
C GLY A 14 -10.37 6.70 10.18
N GLY A 15 -11.08 7.62 10.83
CA GLY A 15 -12.44 7.39 11.34
C GLY A 15 -12.47 6.96 12.80
N SER A 16 -13.50 6.19 13.20
CA SER A 16 -13.74 5.83 14.59
C SER A 16 -12.68 4.93 15.23
N SER A 17 -11.83 4.29 14.41
CA SER A 17 -10.70 3.49 14.89
C SER A 17 -9.45 4.33 15.21
N GLU A 18 -9.46 5.63 14.93
CA GLU A 18 -8.29 6.47 15.08
C GLU A 18 -7.84 6.59 16.55
N LEU A 19 -6.56 6.32 16.78
CA LEU A 19 -5.88 6.52 18.06
C LEU A 19 -4.93 7.71 17.97
N LYS A 20 -4.63 8.31 19.11
CA LYS A 20 -3.62 9.36 19.25
C LYS A 20 -2.45 8.82 20.08
N PRO A 21 -1.48 8.13 19.46
CA PRO A 21 -0.33 7.61 20.18
C PRO A 21 0.55 8.76 20.70
N GLN A 22 1.23 8.53 21.81
CA GLN A 22 2.15 9.53 22.38
C GLN A 22 3.38 9.77 21.49
N LYS A 23 3.77 8.73 20.76
CA LYS A 23 4.91 8.77 19.83
C LYS A 23 4.62 7.80 18.68
N GLU A 24 4.90 8.25 17.48
CA GLU A 24 4.96 7.41 16.28
C GLU A 24 6.35 7.53 15.66
N ILE A 25 6.86 6.41 15.18
CA ILE A 25 8.10 6.35 14.40
C ILE A 25 7.67 6.12 12.95
N SER A 26 7.88 7.12 12.12
CA SER A 26 7.60 7.04 10.68
C SER A 26 8.57 6.05 9.99
N PRO A 27 8.21 5.52 8.83
CA PRO A 27 9.12 4.67 8.05
C PRO A 27 10.48 5.32 7.79
N LEU A 28 10.53 6.62 7.47
CA LEU A 28 11.78 7.34 7.24
C LEU A 28 12.64 7.41 8.51
N GLU A 29 12.03 7.70 9.67
CA GLU A 29 12.75 7.69 10.95
C GLU A 29 13.34 6.31 11.26
N GLY A 30 12.55 5.23 11.05
CA GLY A 30 13.04 3.87 11.22
C GLY A 30 14.20 3.52 10.29
N MET A 31 14.14 3.95 9.02
CA MET A 31 15.24 3.76 8.06
C MET A 31 16.49 4.55 8.45
N ILE A 32 16.34 5.81 8.89
CA ILE A 32 17.46 6.63 9.36
C ILE A 32 18.10 6.04 10.62
N GLU A 33 17.29 5.56 11.56
CA GLU A 33 17.80 4.91 12.78
C GLU A 33 18.63 3.66 12.43
N LYS A 34 18.19 2.92 11.40
CA LYS A 34 18.83 1.66 11.00
C LYS A 34 20.10 1.84 10.16
N TYR A 35 20.09 2.76 9.20
CA TYR A 35 21.14 2.89 8.20
C TYR A 35 22.03 4.14 8.38
N GLY A 36 21.63 5.09 9.24
CA GLY A 36 22.27 6.41 9.33
C GLY A 36 21.72 7.40 8.30
N LYS A 37 21.59 8.65 8.72
CA LYS A 37 21.03 9.73 7.89
C LYS A 37 21.87 9.99 6.64
N GLU A 38 23.17 9.81 6.73
CA GLU A 38 24.15 10.01 5.66
C GLU A 38 24.00 9.03 4.50
N HIS A 39 23.31 7.90 4.72
CA HIS A 39 23.05 6.89 3.71
C HIS A 39 21.63 6.97 3.11
N ILE A 40 20.83 7.96 3.55
CA ILE A 40 19.44 8.09 3.12
C ILE A 40 19.26 9.39 2.33
N LEU A 41 18.94 9.25 1.05
CA LEU A 41 18.35 10.32 0.25
C LEU A 41 16.83 10.22 0.39
N PHE A 42 16.16 11.36 0.60
CA PHE A 42 14.70 11.38 0.76
C PHE A 42 14.04 12.47 -0.09
N THR A 43 12.91 12.14 -0.70
CA THR A 43 11.98 13.08 -1.33
C THR A 43 10.53 12.58 -1.25
N LEU A 44 9.57 13.52 -1.31
CA LEU A 44 8.15 13.17 -1.23
C LEU A 44 7.65 12.40 -2.46
N GLY A 45 8.02 12.82 -3.67
CA GLY A 45 7.57 12.23 -4.92
C GLY A 45 6.09 12.52 -5.27
N TYR A 46 5.21 12.49 -4.28
CA TYR A 46 3.80 12.88 -4.35
C TYR A 46 3.39 13.51 -3.01
N ALA A 47 2.24 14.18 -2.98
CA ALA A 47 1.70 14.73 -1.75
C ALA A 47 0.18 14.67 -1.74
N SER A 48 -0.38 14.34 -0.59
CA SER A 48 -1.82 14.17 -0.34
C SER A 48 -2.41 15.25 0.58
N GLY A 49 -1.61 16.15 1.06
CA GLY A 49 -1.99 17.10 2.08
C GLY A 49 -2.03 16.53 3.51
N GLU A 50 -2.47 17.36 4.44
CA GLU A 50 -2.69 16.91 5.82
C GLU A 50 -3.80 15.86 5.85
N PRO A 51 -3.75 14.92 6.78
CA PRO A 51 -4.79 13.90 6.94
C PRO A 51 -6.05 14.52 7.58
N ASN A 52 -6.71 15.38 6.82
CA ASN A 52 -7.89 16.15 7.22
C ASN A 52 -9.09 15.85 6.33
N TYR A 53 -9.05 14.72 5.62
CA TYR A 53 -10.10 14.27 4.71
C TYR A 53 -10.28 15.11 3.43
N SER A 54 -9.35 16.02 3.09
CA SER A 54 -9.50 16.91 1.93
C SER A 54 -8.97 16.33 0.61
N ASN A 55 -7.95 15.50 0.66
CA ASN A 55 -7.21 15.01 -0.52
C ASN A 55 -6.65 16.12 -1.44
N GLU A 56 -6.47 17.32 -0.92
CA GLU A 56 -5.95 18.45 -1.69
C GLU A 56 -4.43 18.53 -1.57
N LEU A 57 -3.79 18.88 -2.69
CA LEU A 57 -2.35 19.15 -2.68
C LEU A 57 -2.07 20.36 -1.79
N PRO A 58 -1.11 20.28 -0.84
CA PRO A 58 -0.78 21.41 0.01
C PRO A 58 -0.35 22.64 -0.81
N SER A 59 -0.74 23.82 -0.35
CA SER A 59 -0.37 25.07 -1.01
C SER A 59 1.15 25.22 -1.13
N GLY A 60 1.62 25.63 -2.30
CA GLY A 60 3.05 25.78 -2.57
C GLY A 60 3.77 24.52 -3.05
N LEU A 61 3.09 23.38 -3.14
CA LEU A 61 3.62 22.20 -3.80
C LEU A 61 3.09 22.11 -5.24
N ASP A 62 3.95 21.65 -6.14
CA ASP A 62 3.64 21.39 -7.53
C ASP A 62 3.90 19.91 -7.83
N ALA A 63 2.89 19.20 -8.35
CA ALA A 63 2.96 17.77 -8.57
C ALA A 63 4.08 17.37 -9.56
N ASP A 64 4.25 18.15 -10.64
CA ASP A 64 5.31 17.88 -11.61
C ASP A 64 6.70 18.06 -11.00
N SER A 65 6.89 19.07 -10.18
CA SER A 65 8.14 19.32 -9.46
C SER A 65 8.48 18.17 -8.49
N LEU A 66 7.48 17.65 -7.77
CA LEU A 66 7.66 16.49 -6.89
C LEU A 66 8.11 15.25 -7.67
N VAL A 67 7.50 14.99 -8.82
CA VAL A 67 7.90 13.88 -9.71
C VAL A 67 9.33 14.06 -10.22
N GLN A 68 9.71 15.26 -10.68
CA GLN A 68 11.07 15.53 -11.18
C GLN A 68 12.13 15.34 -10.10
N GLU A 69 11.87 15.82 -8.89
CA GLU A 69 12.77 15.62 -7.76
C GLU A 69 12.90 14.14 -7.40
N ALA A 70 11.80 13.39 -7.40
CA ALA A 70 11.82 11.96 -7.17
C ALA A 70 12.68 11.21 -8.19
N LEU A 71 12.54 11.53 -9.48
CA LEU A 71 13.33 10.92 -10.54
C LEU A 71 14.82 11.28 -10.44
N LYS A 72 15.15 12.50 -9.99
CA LYS A 72 16.52 12.91 -9.73
C LYS A 72 17.12 12.07 -8.60
N VAL A 73 16.48 12.02 -7.45
CA VAL A 73 16.91 11.23 -6.30
C VAL A 73 17.02 9.73 -6.65
N ALA A 74 16.08 9.20 -7.43
CA ALA A 74 16.11 7.81 -7.86
C ALA A 74 17.35 7.48 -8.72
N ARG A 75 17.81 8.39 -9.58
CA ARG A 75 19.04 8.19 -10.39
C ARG A 75 20.32 8.21 -9.56
N GLU A 76 20.32 8.94 -8.45
CA GLU A 76 21.50 9.09 -7.56
C GLU A 76 21.61 7.94 -6.56
N ALA A 77 20.54 7.20 -6.33
CA ALA A 77 20.46 6.14 -5.32
C ALA A 77 20.91 4.78 -5.87
N ASP A 78 21.59 3.98 -5.05
CA ASP A 78 21.90 2.57 -5.37
C ASP A 78 20.65 1.69 -5.35
N VAL A 79 19.72 1.97 -4.44
CA VAL A 79 18.45 1.26 -4.27
C VAL A 79 17.36 2.28 -3.97
N VAL A 80 16.20 2.12 -4.58
CA VAL A 80 15.01 2.92 -4.26
C VAL A 80 14.04 2.08 -3.43
N LEU A 81 13.61 2.66 -2.31
CA LEU A 81 12.47 2.17 -1.53
C LEU A 81 11.34 3.18 -1.65
N PHE A 82 10.29 2.80 -2.38
CA PHE A 82 9.11 3.62 -2.55
C PHE A 82 8.07 3.30 -1.47
N PHE A 83 7.74 4.28 -0.64
CA PHE A 83 6.71 4.19 0.39
C PHE A 83 5.42 4.83 -0.11
N GLY A 84 4.51 4.00 -0.57
CA GLY A 84 3.23 4.41 -1.11
C GLY A 84 2.05 3.75 -0.40
N GLY A 85 0.90 3.89 -1.01
CA GLY A 85 -0.34 3.30 -0.52
C GLY A 85 -1.45 4.32 -0.32
N LEU A 86 -2.27 4.05 0.68
CA LEU A 86 -3.39 4.88 1.08
C LEU A 86 -3.03 5.68 2.34
N ASN A 87 -3.95 6.54 2.77
CA ASN A 87 -3.84 7.27 4.02
C ASN A 87 -5.21 7.41 4.70
N LYS A 88 -5.32 8.26 5.72
CA LYS A 88 -6.55 8.49 6.48
C LYS A 88 -7.55 9.44 5.82
N ASN A 89 -7.26 9.95 4.62
CA ASN A 89 -8.11 10.93 3.97
C ASN A 89 -9.40 10.28 3.46
N PHE A 90 -10.38 11.13 3.24
CA PHE A 90 -11.67 10.77 2.68
C PHE A 90 -11.50 10.01 1.34
N GLN A 91 -12.31 8.98 1.11
CA GLN A 91 -12.21 8.07 -0.05
C GLN A 91 -10.89 7.28 -0.15
N GLN A 92 -10.19 7.11 0.97
CA GLN A 92 -9.05 6.22 1.09
C GLN A 92 -9.30 5.19 2.21
N ASP A 93 -8.41 5.06 3.20
CA ASP A 93 -8.64 4.18 4.35
C ASP A 93 -9.25 4.96 5.51
N CYS A 94 -10.44 5.50 5.28
CA CYS A 94 -11.22 6.27 6.24
C CYS A 94 -12.64 5.73 6.31
N GLU A 95 -13.25 5.83 7.50
CA GLU A 95 -14.67 5.56 7.68
C GLU A 95 -15.51 6.67 7.04
N GLY A 96 -16.70 6.30 6.53
CA GLY A 96 -17.73 7.25 6.09
C GLY A 96 -17.88 7.41 4.59
N ASP A 97 -16.89 7.06 3.78
CA ASP A 97 -17.04 6.99 2.31
C ASP A 97 -16.11 5.94 1.70
N ASP A 98 -16.59 5.28 0.66
CA ASP A 98 -15.86 4.23 -0.03
C ASP A 98 -14.91 4.78 -1.09
N ARG A 99 -13.84 4.05 -1.32
CA ARG A 99 -12.93 4.29 -2.43
C ARG A 99 -13.66 4.13 -3.77
N ARG A 100 -13.31 4.99 -4.72
CA ARG A 100 -13.88 4.99 -6.07
C ARG A 100 -13.06 4.19 -7.08
N SER A 101 -11.81 3.86 -6.75
CA SER A 101 -10.88 3.11 -7.60
C SER A 101 -9.97 2.22 -6.76
N MET A 102 -9.47 1.14 -7.34
CA MET A 102 -8.38 0.35 -6.78
C MET A 102 -7.01 0.99 -7.02
N ASP A 103 -6.90 1.97 -7.88
CA ASP A 103 -5.63 2.61 -8.17
C ASP A 103 -5.08 3.35 -6.96
N LEU A 104 -3.77 3.42 -6.88
CA LEU A 104 -3.09 4.25 -5.91
C LEU A 104 -3.39 5.73 -6.22
N PRO A 105 -3.78 6.53 -5.22
CA PRO A 105 -4.10 7.95 -5.43
C PRO A 105 -2.86 8.77 -5.73
N PHE A 106 -3.06 10.03 -6.14
CA PHE A 106 -2.01 11.05 -6.34
C PHE A 106 -0.95 10.69 -7.38
N GLY A 107 -1.31 9.91 -8.41
CA GLY A 107 -0.38 9.54 -9.49
C GLY A 107 0.75 8.60 -9.05
N GLN A 108 0.57 7.86 -7.95
CA GLN A 108 1.61 6.97 -7.44
C GLN A 108 1.96 5.83 -8.41
N ASN A 109 0.98 5.27 -9.12
CA ASN A 109 1.25 4.18 -10.07
C ASN A 109 2.20 4.65 -11.19
N GLU A 110 1.89 5.79 -11.80
CA GLU A 110 2.71 6.40 -12.85
C GLU A 110 4.09 6.83 -12.34
N LEU A 111 4.16 7.29 -11.09
CA LEU A 111 5.43 7.65 -10.45
C LEU A 111 6.32 6.42 -10.24
N ILE A 112 5.76 5.32 -9.74
CA ILE A 112 6.49 4.05 -9.55
C ILE A 112 7.03 3.56 -10.89
N GLU A 113 6.23 3.56 -11.95
CA GLU A 113 6.67 3.17 -13.31
C GLU A 113 7.82 4.03 -13.81
N LYS A 114 7.75 5.36 -13.63
CA LYS A 114 8.83 6.27 -13.99
C LYS A 114 10.11 6.05 -13.18
N ILE A 115 9.98 5.75 -11.89
CA ILE A 115 11.12 5.44 -11.02
C ILE A 115 11.82 4.17 -11.49
N ILE A 116 11.09 3.11 -11.76
CA ILE A 116 11.64 1.83 -12.26
C ILE A 116 12.44 2.02 -13.56
N GLN A 117 11.97 2.89 -14.45
CA GLN A 117 12.66 3.21 -15.70
C GLN A 117 14.04 3.86 -15.48
N VAL A 118 14.24 4.60 -14.40
CA VAL A 118 15.51 5.29 -14.10
C VAL A 118 16.36 4.56 -13.08
N ASN A 119 15.76 3.72 -12.25
CA ASN A 119 16.46 2.85 -11.30
C ASN A 119 15.69 1.53 -11.12
N PRO A 120 16.11 0.45 -11.80
CA PRO A 120 15.42 -0.84 -11.71
C PRO A 120 15.55 -1.49 -10.32
N ASN A 121 16.55 -1.11 -9.50
CA ASN A 121 16.69 -1.61 -8.13
C ASN A 121 15.65 -0.94 -7.21
N THR A 122 14.38 -1.15 -7.52
CA THR A 122 13.26 -0.52 -6.81
C THR A 122 12.40 -1.55 -6.08
N GLY A 123 12.26 -1.35 -4.78
CA GLY A 123 11.28 -2.05 -3.94
C GLY A 123 10.13 -1.11 -3.56
N VAL A 124 8.93 -1.66 -3.42
CA VAL A 124 7.73 -0.91 -3.06
C VAL A 124 7.19 -1.39 -1.71
N ILE A 125 6.96 -0.46 -0.81
CA ILE A 125 6.33 -0.67 0.49
C ILE A 125 4.96 0.00 0.47
N LEU A 126 3.90 -0.80 0.53
CA LEU A 126 2.52 -0.33 0.55
C LEU A 126 1.98 -0.24 1.97
N ILE A 127 1.53 0.94 2.35
CA ILE A 127 0.80 1.19 3.59
C ILE A 127 -0.66 1.37 3.19
N SER A 128 -1.48 0.36 3.45
CA SER A 128 -2.92 0.38 3.13
C SER A 128 -3.66 -0.69 3.91
N GLY A 129 -4.91 -0.43 4.29
CA GLY A 129 -5.81 -1.41 4.91
C GLY A 129 -6.62 -2.22 3.88
N ASN A 130 -6.56 -1.82 2.60
CA ASN A 130 -7.34 -2.40 1.52
C ASN A 130 -6.46 -2.82 0.34
N ALA A 131 -7.05 -3.63 -0.56
CA ALA A 131 -6.43 -3.98 -1.83
C ALA A 131 -6.23 -2.75 -2.73
N VAL A 132 -5.11 -2.71 -3.43
CA VAL A 132 -4.79 -1.69 -4.44
C VAL A 132 -4.36 -2.36 -5.74
N SER A 133 -4.52 -1.68 -6.88
CA SER A 133 -3.98 -2.15 -8.15
C SER A 133 -2.46 -1.94 -8.20
N MET A 134 -1.76 -2.85 -8.86
CA MET A 134 -0.29 -2.89 -8.93
C MET A 134 0.18 -3.15 -10.36
N PRO A 135 -0.06 -2.23 -11.32
CA PRO A 135 0.28 -2.46 -12.74
C PRO A 135 1.78 -2.65 -12.97
N TRP A 136 2.60 -2.13 -12.09
CA TRP A 136 4.06 -2.19 -12.10
C TRP A 136 4.65 -3.45 -11.42
N LEU A 137 3.83 -4.33 -10.83
CA LEU A 137 4.27 -5.45 -9.99
C LEU A 137 5.34 -6.35 -10.64
N SER A 138 5.20 -6.65 -11.93
CA SER A 138 6.15 -7.51 -12.65
C SER A 138 7.51 -6.85 -12.95
N GLN A 139 7.67 -5.58 -12.60
CA GLN A 139 8.84 -4.77 -12.91
C GLN A 139 9.68 -4.42 -11.67
N ILE A 140 9.26 -4.86 -10.48
CA ILE A 140 9.97 -4.62 -9.22
C ILE A 140 10.53 -5.90 -8.63
N ASP A 141 11.62 -5.79 -7.87
CA ASP A 141 12.28 -6.93 -7.21
C ASP A 141 11.67 -7.26 -5.84
N GLY A 142 11.02 -6.31 -5.19
CA GLY A 142 10.46 -6.50 -3.86
C GLY A 142 9.18 -5.72 -3.60
N LEU A 143 8.21 -6.41 -3.01
CA LEU A 143 6.94 -5.82 -2.55
C LEU A 143 6.70 -6.18 -1.09
N MET A 144 6.41 -5.19 -0.27
CA MET A 144 6.01 -5.36 1.12
C MET A 144 4.63 -4.71 1.34
N GLN A 145 3.67 -5.51 1.79
CA GLN A 145 2.40 -4.99 2.31
C GLN A 145 2.57 -4.72 3.80
N SER A 146 2.64 -3.45 4.15
CA SER A 146 3.00 -3.00 5.50
C SER A 146 1.79 -2.75 6.41
N TRP A 147 0.58 -2.65 5.87
CA TRP A 147 -0.63 -2.31 6.63
C TRP A 147 -0.46 -1.04 7.47
N TYR A 148 -1.28 -0.89 8.52
CA TYR A 148 -1.14 0.11 9.57
C TYR A 148 -0.58 -0.56 10.82
N LEU A 149 0.72 -0.36 11.09
CA LEU A 149 1.49 -1.18 12.04
C LEU A 149 1.58 -0.56 13.45
N GLY A 150 0.79 0.45 13.74
CA GLY A 150 0.84 1.13 15.04
C GLY A 150 2.05 2.05 15.19
N SER A 151 2.31 2.48 16.42
CA SER A 151 3.28 3.54 16.73
C SER A 151 4.75 3.18 16.42
N GLN A 152 5.07 1.90 16.25
CA GLN A 152 6.41 1.42 15.90
C GLN A 152 6.53 0.97 14.43
N ALA A 153 5.66 1.48 13.57
CA ALA A 153 5.62 1.09 12.16
C ALA A 153 6.97 1.25 11.45
N GLY A 154 7.66 2.36 11.69
CA GLY A 154 8.97 2.61 11.09
C GLY A 154 10.03 1.62 11.54
N THR A 155 10.14 1.36 12.84
CA THR A 155 11.08 0.37 13.38
C THR A 155 10.81 -1.03 12.85
N ALA A 156 9.54 -1.45 12.85
CA ALA A 156 9.15 -2.78 12.36
C ALA A 156 9.46 -2.94 10.86
N THR A 157 9.11 -1.95 10.05
CA THR A 157 9.38 -1.94 8.61
C THR A 157 10.89 -1.98 8.32
N ALA A 158 11.68 -1.15 9.00
CA ALA A 158 13.13 -1.12 8.83
C ALA A 158 13.78 -2.45 9.21
N ASN A 159 13.33 -3.10 10.29
CA ASN A 159 13.85 -4.41 10.72
C ASN A 159 13.57 -5.53 9.69
N ILE A 160 12.42 -5.49 9.01
CA ILE A 160 12.15 -6.41 7.90
C ILE A 160 13.09 -6.10 6.73
N ILE A 161 13.18 -4.85 6.30
CA ILE A 161 13.96 -4.45 5.12
C ILE A 161 15.45 -4.78 5.31
N CYS A 162 16.01 -4.57 6.50
CA CYS A 162 17.42 -4.88 6.78
C CYS A 162 17.69 -6.37 7.09
N GLY A 163 16.65 -7.21 7.16
CA GLY A 163 16.77 -8.64 7.42
C GLY A 163 16.96 -9.02 8.89
N GLU A 164 16.82 -8.08 9.85
CA GLU A 164 16.85 -8.41 11.29
C GLU A 164 15.59 -9.14 11.74
N ALA A 165 14.48 -8.91 11.05
CA ALA A 165 13.24 -9.65 11.24
C ALA A 165 12.86 -10.41 9.96
N ASN A 166 12.54 -11.68 10.10
CA ASN A 166 12.07 -12.49 8.97
C ASN A 166 10.58 -12.23 8.72
N PRO A 167 10.16 -11.82 7.52
CA PRO A 167 8.75 -11.66 7.22
C PRO A 167 8.03 -13.01 7.34
N SER A 168 6.92 -13.03 8.06
CA SER A 168 6.13 -14.23 8.31
C SER A 168 4.62 -14.02 8.16
N GLY A 169 4.19 -12.80 7.86
CA GLY A 169 2.81 -12.44 7.64
C GLY A 169 2.21 -13.14 6.42
N LYS A 170 0.91 -13.43 6.49
CA LYS A 170 0.13 -13.99 5.40
C LYS A 170 -1.07 -13.10 5.14
N LEU A 171 -1.42 -12.92 3.85
CA LEU A 171 -2.55 -12.10 3.47
C LEU A 171 -3.86 -12.65 4.07
N PRO A 172 -4.66 -11.82 4.76
CA PRO A 172 -5.94 -12.23 5.35
C PRO A 172 -7.10 -12.20 4.35
N PHE A 173 -6.86 -11.82 3.10
CA PHE A 173 -7.82 -11.83 1.99
C PHE A 173 -7.10 -11.99 0.65
N SER A 174 -7.87 -12.30 -0.41
CA SER A 174 -7.35 -12.33 -1.77
C SER A 174 -7.30 -10.91 -2.34
N ILE A 175 -6.21 -10.52 -2.98
CA ILE A 175 -6.11 -9.26 -3.72
C ILE A 175 -6.50 -9.54 -5.17
N PRO A 176 -7.60 -8.98 -5.70
CA PRO A 176 -8.00 -9.19 -7.07
C PRO A 176 -7.08 -8.44 -8.04
N VAL A 177 -7.03 -8.87 -9.30
CA VAL A 177 -6.32 -8.15 -10.36
C VAL A 177 -7.00 -6.81 -10.68
N LYS A 178 -8.33 -6.80 -10.71
CA LYS A 178 -9.17 -5.63 -10.94
C LYS A 178 -10.44 -5.67 -10.08
N LEU A 179 -11.09 -4.54 -9.94
CA LEU A 179 -12.24 -4.38 -9.06
C LEU A 179 -13.38 -5.36 -9.39
N GLU A 180 -13.65 -5.58 -10.67
CA GLU A 180 -14.72 -6.47 -11.16
C GLU A 180 -14.46 -7.95 -10.87
N ASP A 181 -13.26 -8.34 -10.51
CA ASP A 181 -12.93 -9.71 -10.09
C ASP A 181 -13.37 -10.00 -8.64
N ASN A 182 -13.70 -8.96 -7.87
CA ASN A 182 -14.26 -9.10 -6.53
C ASN A 182 -15.74 -9.46 -6.57
N SER A 183 -16.18 -10.38 -5.72
CA SER A 183 -17.55 -10.90 -5.71
C SER A 183 -18.62 -9.81 -5.60
N ALA A 184 -18.40 -8.81 -4.75
CA ALA A 184 -19.34 -7.72 -4.55
C ALA A 184 -19.51 -6.84 -5.79
N HIS A 185 -18.46 -6.67 -6.60
CA HIS A 185 -18.47 -5.82 -7.80
C HIS A 185 -18.77 -6.57 -9.11
N TYR A 186 -18.60 -7.88 -9.12
CA TYR A 186 -18.75 -8.71 -10.31
C TYR A 186 -20.13 -8.60 -10.97
N PHE A 187 -21.17 -8.45 -10.18
CA PHE A 187 -22.56 -8.35 -10.67
C PHE A 187 -23.03 -6.91 -10.93
N GLY A 188 -22.11 -5.93 -10.83
CA GLY A 188 -22.41 -4.52 -11.08
C GLY A 188 -23.16 -3.83 -9.95
N ALA A 189 -23.75 -2.66 -10.27
CA ALA A 189 -24.32 -1.75 -9.29
C ALA A 189 -25.43 -2.34 -8.41
N GLU A 190 -26.18 -3.34 -8.87
CA GLU A 190 -27.21 -3.99 -8.05
C GLU A 190 -26.61 -4.74 -6.84
N SER A 191 -25.38 -5.30 -7.00
CA SER A 191 -24.67 -5.94 -5.89
C SER A 191 -23.94 -4.92 -5.03
N TYR A 192 -23.24 -3.97 -5.65
CA TYR A 192 -22.55 -2.91 -4.91
C TYR A 192 -22.41 -1.66 -5.79
N PRO A 193 -22.74 -0.48 -5.28
CA PRO A 193 -23.22 -0.13 -3.92
C PRO A 193 -24.73 -0.36 -3.68
N GLY A 194 -25.46 -0.94 -4.63
CA GLY A 194 -26.90 -1.07 -4.62
C GLY A 194 -27.60 -0.04 -5.50
N VAL A 195 -28.87 -0.27 -5.79
CA VAL A 195 -29.73 0.60 -6.60
C VAL A 195 -31.02 0.91 -5.85
N ASN A 196 -31.41 2.18 -5.79
CA ASN A 196 -32.63 2.66 -5.12
C ASN A 196 -32.76 2.19 -3.65
N GLY A 197 -31.64 2.20 -2.90
CA GLY A 197 -31.60 1.79 -1.50
C GLY A 197 -31.69 0.28 -1.28
N THR A 198 -31.57 -0.52 -2.34
CA THR A 198 -31.58 -1.99 -2.28
C THR A 198 -30.26 -2.53 -2.81
N GLN A 199 -29.67 -3.47 -2.07
CA GLN A 199 -28.48 -4.20 -2.44
C GLN A 199 -28.77 -5.72 -2.49
N TYR A 200 -28.34 -6.39 -3.57
CA TYR A 200 -28.55 -7.82 -3.76
C TYR A 200 -27.22 -8.57 -3.57
N TYR A 201 -27.16 -9.46 -2.60
CA TYR A 201 -26.02 -10.36 -2.35
C TYR A 201 -26.01 -11.52 -3.34
N LYS A 202 -25.67 -11.22 -4.61
CA LYS A 202 -25.68 -12.21 -5.71
C LYS A 202 -24.52 -13.19 -5.67
N ASP A 203 -23.52 -12.93 -4.87
CA ASP A 203 -22.37 -13.79 -4.58
C ASP A 203 -22.72 -14.92 -3.58
N ASP A 204 -23.86 -14.80 -2.86
CA ASP A 204 -24.33 -15.77 -1.89
C ASP A 204 -23.24 -16.07 -0.82
N ILE A 205 -22.88 -17.33 -0.64
CA ILE A 205 -21.83 -17.76 0.32
C ILE A 205 -20.41 -17.65 -0.26
N LEU A 206 -20.28 -17.26 -1.52
CA LEU A 206 -18.98 -17.21 -2.22
C LEU A 206 -18.26 -15.89 -1.96
N VAL A 207 -17.65 -15.78 -0.78
CA VAL A 207 -16.91 -14.59 -0.37
C VAL A 207 -15.40 -14.86 -0.36
N GLY A 208 -14.59 -13.87 -0.82
CA GLY A 208 -13.13 -13.93 -0.78
C GLY A 208 -12.58 -15.09 -1.61
N TYR A 209 -11.69 -15.92 -1.04
CA TYR A 209 -11.03 -17.03 -1.76
C TYR A 209 -12.04 -18.06 -2.31
N ARG A 210 -13.20 -18.27 -1.65
CA ARG A 210 -14.23 -19.19 -2.17
C ARG A 210 -14.79 -18.73 -3.50
N TRP A 211 -14.93 -17.40 -3.69
CA TRP A 211 -15.34 -16.82 -4.96
C TRP A 211 -14.31 -17.11 -6.03
N HIS A 212 -13.06 -16.75 -5.79
CA HIS A 212 -11.95 -16.94 -6.73
C HIS A 212 -11.81 -18.41 -7.14
N ASP A 213 -11.81 -19.32 -6.18
CA ASP A 213 -11.68 -20.76 -6.42
C ASP A 213 -12.86 -21.35 -7.21
N THR A 214 -14.09 -20.95 -6.87
CA THR A 214 -15.30 -21.49 -7.51
C THR A 214 -15.49 -20.95 -8.92
N LYS A 215 -15.23 -19.65 -9.12
CA LYS A 215 -15.40 -19.00 -10.43
C LYS A 215 -14.18 -19.14 -11.34
N LYS A 216 -13.07 -19.70 -10.83
CA LYS A 216 -11.80 -19.84 -11.56
C LYS A 216 -11.27 -18.49 -12.05
N ILE A 217 -11.35 -17.49 -11.19
CA ILE A 217 -10.80 -16.15 -11.39
C ILE A 217 -9.52 -16.07 -10.56
N ASP A 218 -8.38 -16.05 -11.22
CA ASP A 218 -7.08 -15.98 -10.53
C ASP A 218 -6.92 -14.61 -9.87
N PRO A 219 -6.70 -14.52 -8.53
CA PRO A 219 -6.39 -13.26 -7.89
C PRO A 219 -4.94 -12.85 -8.17
N LEU A 220 -4.62 -11.57 -8.02
CA LEU A 220 -3.23 -11.07 -8.07
C LEU A 220 -2.39 -11.71 -6.96
N PHE A 221 -2.95 -11.78 -5.74
CA PHE A 221 -2.39 -12.53 -4.62
C PHE A 221 -3.51 -13.30 -3.92
N PRO A 222 -3.38 -14.62 -3.75
CA PRO A 222 -4.40 -15.42 -3.06
C PRO A 222 -4.38 -15.19 -1.54
N PHE A 223 -5.51 -15.46 -0.90
CA PHE A 223 -5.59 -15.58 0.56
C PHE A 223 -4.48 -16.49 1.09
N GLY A 224 -3.81 -16.08 2.16
CA GLY A 224 -2.73 -16.82 2.77
C GLY A 224 -1.37 -16.66 2.09
N TYR A 225 -1.29 -15.87 1.01
CA TYR A 225 -0.01 -15.58 0.36
C TYR A 225 0.93 -14.78 1.28
N GLY A 226 2.21 -15.11 1.20
CA GLY A 226 3.27 -14.38 1.89
C GLY A 226 4.57 -15.18 1.80
N LEU A 227 5.67 -14.48 1.50
CA LEU A 227 7.01 -15.04 1.43
C LEU A 227 7.79 -14.74 2.71
N SER A 228 8.81 -15.51 2.94
CA SER A 228 9.79 -15.32 4.01
C SER A 228 11.19 -15.33 3.43
N TYR A 229 12.18 -14.81 4.15
CA TYR A 229 13.59 -14.90 3.76
C TYR A 229 14.12 -16.32 3.92
N THR A 230 13.39 -17.17 4.64
CA THR A 230 13.73 -18.58 4.85
C THR A 230 12.68 -19.49 4.21
N THR A 231 13.03 -20.76 4.04
CA THR A 231 12.13 -21.82 3.58
C THR A 231 11.70 -22.71 4.76
N PHE A 232 10.51 -23.30 4.65
CA PHE A 232 9.95 -24.18 5.67
C PHE A 232 9.71 -25.57 5.07
N GLN A 233 10.12 -26.62 5.81
CA GLN A 233 9.80 -28.00 5.47
C GLN A 233 8.81 -28.55 6.52
N TYR A 234 7.68 -29.03 6.04
CA TYR A 234 6.65 -29.63 6.89
C TYR A 234 6.85 -31.15 6.90
N GLY A 235 7.03 -31.74 8.10
CA GLY A 235 7.04 -33.18 8.28
C GLY A 235 5.64 -33.79 8.24
N LYS A 236 5.58 -35.12 8.24
CA LYS A 236 4.29 -35.80 8.45
C LYS A 236 3.83 -35.55 9.89
N ALA A 237 2.58 -35.16 10.05
CA ALA A 237 1.90 -35.11 11.33
C ALA A 237 1.70 -36.53 11.88
#